data_fb0488226590fb2738e6613371f3b135
#
_entry.id   fb0488226590fb2738e6613371f3b135
#
_cell.length_a   1.000
_cell.length_b   1.000
_cell.length_c   1.000
_cell.angle_alpha   90.00
_cell.angle_beta   90.00
_cell.angle_gamma   90.00
#
_symmetry.space_group_name_H-M   'P 1'
#
loop_
_entity.id
_entity.type
_entity.pdbx_description
1 polymer ?
#
loop_
_entity_poly.entity_id
_entity_poly.type
_entity_poly.pdbx_seq_one_letter_code
_entity_poly.pdbx_strand_id
1 'polypeptide(L)'
;TLTDGAENGLKVIELNSGDLRVLLNESKALDVMQVWHKGVNISFISKNGFTARELPFIKRFEGGMIYTCGLDSMGRREGFDLHGSFHNTPAKVVSVSEEDDKLQVKAIMHNSSLFGENLEVQRTITLKGDLLSLEDSLINLGTKVENYCLLYHTNFGYPMLDEGTEIIYDIKTVTPCDELSESLASSRTVFRAPIDNEPEKCYYLENNQNFVAVENKKLGK
;
A
#
# COMPACT_ATOMS: atom_id res chain seq x y z
N THR A 1 -2.84 -20.50 0.27
CA THR A 1 -2.40 -20.29 1.67
C THR A 1 -0.92 -20.58 1.77
N LEU A 2 -0.17 -19.68 2.40
CA LEU A 2 1.23 -19.89 2.73
C LEU A 2 1.33 -20.83 3.94
N THR A 3 2.31 -21.71 3.97
CA THR A 3 2.32 -22.86 4.91
C THR A 3 3.56 -22.93 5.80
N ASP A 4 4.47 -21.95 5.72
CA ASP A 4 5.74 -22.03 6.47
C ASP A 4 6.13 -20.70 7.12
N GLY A 5 6.93 -20.76 8.16
CA GLY A 5 7.54 -19.62 8.84
C GLY A 5 6.55 -18.63 9.43
N ALA A 6 6.91 -17.34 9.38
CA ALA A 6 6.08 -16.26 9.89
C ALA A 6 4.81 -16.03 9.04
N GLU A 7 4.84 -16.46 7.79
CA GLU A 7 3.78 -16.29 6.80
C GLU A 7 2.69 -17.39 6.89
N ASN A 8 2.91 -18.41 7.73
CA ASN A 8 1.99 -19.55 7.85
C ASN A 8 0.57 -19.09 8.19
N GLY A 9 -0.37 -19.44 7.32
CA GLY A 9 -1.78 -19.07 7.45
C GLY A 9 -2.21 -17.88 6.60
N LEU A 10 -1.30 -17.07 6.05
CA LEU A 10 -1.66 -16.02 5.11
C LEU A 10 -2.27 -16.63 3.85
N LYS A 11 -3.43 -16.11 3.48
CA LYS A 11 -4.10 -16.44 2.23
C LYS A 11 -3.74 -15.39 1.20
N VAL A 12 -3.26 -15.84 0.05
CA VAL A 12 -2.83 -14.96 -1.05
C VAL A 12 -3.51 -15.36 -2.35
N ILE A 13 -3.77 -14.36 -3.19
CA ILE A 13 -4.25 -14.52 -4.57
C ILE A 13 -3.16 -13.96 -5.47
N GLU A 14 -2.79 -14.72 -6.49
CA GLU A 14 -1.87 -14.27 -7.54
C GLU A 14 -2.64 -13.91 -8.79
N LEU A 15 -2.40 -12.71 -9.32
CA LEU A 15 -2.82 -12.26 -10.64
C LEU A 15 -1.58 -12.16 -11.53
N ASN A 16 -1.67 -12.64 -12.77
CA ASN A 16 -0.56 -12.63 -13.71
C ASN A 16 -1.06 -12.32 -15.12
N SER A 17 -0.66 -11.18 -15.67
CA SER A 17 -0.98 -10.73 -17.03
C SER A 17 0.16 -10.99 -18.03
N GLY A 18 1.25 -11.63 -17.59
CA GLY A 18 2.49 -11.77 -18.35
C GLY A 18 3.50 -10.67 -18.01
N ASP A 19 3.18 -9.42 -18.21
CA ASP A 19 4.06 -8.29 -17.87
C ASP A 19 4.05 -7.93 -16.38
N LEU A 20 2.88 -7.97 -15.74
CA LEU A 20 2.72 -7.80 -14.30
C LEU A 20 2.33 -9.11 -13.62
N ARG A 21 3.03 -9.39 -12.53
CA ARG A 21 2.67 -10.40 -11.54
C ARG A 21 2.38 -9.69 -10.22
N VAL A 22 1.19 -9.94 -9.66
CA VAL A 22 0.68 -9.24 -8.47
C VAL A 22 0.25 -10.26 -7.43
N LEU A 23 0.70 -10.11 -6.19
CA LEU A 23 0.18 -10.86 -5.05
C LEU A 23 -0.73 -9.98 -4.20
N LEU A 24 -1.92 -10.48 -3.91
CA LEU A 24 -2.92 -9.85 -3.04
C LEU A 24 -3.02 -10.61 -1.73
N ASN A 25 -3.11 -9.90 -0.60
CA ASN A 25 -3.23 -10.49 0.72
C ASN A 25 -4.70 -10.57 1.17
N GLU A 26 -5.35 -11.72 0.95
CA GLU A 26 -6.73 -11.95 1.42
C GLU A 26 -6.85 -11.82 2.95
N SER A 27 -5.80 -12.18 3.68
CA SER A 27 -5.79 -12.11 5.14
C SER A 27 -5.65 -10.68 5.69
N LYS A 28 -5.29 -9.70 4.83
CA LYS A 28 -5.04 -8.31 5.21
C LYS A 28 -5.62 -7.35 4.17
N ALA A 29 -6.88 -7.01 4.34
CA ALA A 29 -7.65 -6.05 3.55
C ALA A 29 -7.60 -6.24 2.03
N LEU A 30 -7.20 -7.41 1.52
CA LEU A 30 -6.88 -7.63 0.11
C LEU A 30 -5.85 -6.64 -0.42
N ASP A 31 -4.92 -6.19 0.41
CA ASP A 31 -3.87 -5.25 0.01
C ASP A 31 -2.87 -5.88 -0.95
N VAL A 32 -2.23 -5.04 -1.76
CA VAL A 32 -1.24 -5.48 -2.75
C VAL A 32 0.09 -5.74 -2.07
N MET A 33 0.40 -7.02 -1.82
CA MET A 33 1.64 -7.45 -1.17
C MET A 33 2.87 -7.11 -1.99
N GLN A 34 2.89 -7.61 -3.22
CA GLN A 34 4.04 -7.45 -4.11
C GLN A 34 3.60 -7.32 -5.56
N VAL A 35 4.37 -6.55 -6.30
CA VAL A 35 4.24 -6.39 -7.75
C VAL A 35 5.59 -6.62 -8.41
N TRP A 36 5.61 -7.47 -9.42
CA TRP A 36 6.76 -7.63 -10.33
C TRP A 36 6.36 -7.14 -11.71
N HIS A 37 7.19 -6.28 -12.28
CA HIS A 37 7.07 -5.89 -13.67
C HIS A 37 8.20 -6.54 -14.48
N LYS A 38 7.82 -7.43 -15.40
CA LYS A 38 8.78 -8.21 -16.22
C LYS A 38 9.86 -8.89 -15.37
N GLY A 39 9.43 -9.53 -14.28
CA GLY A 39 10.29 -10.27 -13.37
C GLY A 39 11.06 -9.44 -12.34
N VAL A 40 11.00 -8.11 -12.40
CA VAL A 40 11.65 -7.22 -11.43
C VAL A 40 10.66 -6.82 -10.36
N ASN A 41 10.95 -7.10 -9.08
CA ASN A 41 10.14 -6.62 -7.95
C ASN A 41 10.24 -5.10 -7.85
N ILE A 42 9.11 -4.43 -7.72
CA ILE A 42 9.04 -2.97 -7.57
C ILE A 42 8.55 -2.54 -6.18
N SER A 43 8.11 -3.50 -5.36
CA SER A 43 7.53 -3.23 -4.04
C SER A 43 8.59 -3.19 -2.95
N PHE A 44 8.39 -2.35 -1.95
CA PHE A 44 9.17 -2.37 -0.73
C PHE A 44 8.73 -3.53 0.17
N ILE A 45 9.67 -4.30 0.64
CA ILE A 45 9.47 -5.28 1.70
C ILE A 45 10.39 -4.93 2.85
N SER A 46 9.82 -4.71 4.02
CA SER A 46 10.59 -4.40 5.22
C SER A 46 11.39 -5.62 5.70
N LYS A 47 12.35 -5.41 6.59
CA LYS A 47 13.09 -6.50 7.23
C LYS A 47 12.25 -7.44 8.10
N ASN A 48 11.00 -7.05 8.43
CA ASN A 48 10.07 -7.93 9.14
C ASN A 48 9.53 -9.05 8.25
N GLY A 49 9.48 -8.82 6.92
CA GLY A 49 8.77 -9.70 5.98
C GLY A 49 7.27 -9.73 6.25
N PHE A 50 6.58 -10.64 5.55
CA PHE A 50 5.15 -10.86 5.77
C PHE A 50 4.94 -11.76 7.00
N THR A 51 3.86 -11.51 7.74
CA THR A 51 3.53 -12.31 8.92
C THR A 51 2.02 -12.42 9.11
N ALA A 52 1.56 -13.63 9.47
CA ALA A 52 0.20 -13.89 9.91
C ALA A 52 -0.01 -13.58 11.41
N ARG A 53 1.07 -13.26 12.14
CA ARG A 53 1.03 -13.07 13.59
C ARG A 53 0.52 -11.67 13.93
N GLU A 54 -0.30 -11.61 14.99
CA GLU A 54 -0.62 -10.33 15.64
C GLU A 54 0.57 -9.87 16.48
N LEU A 55 1.17 -8.77 16.07
CA LEU A 55 2.35 -8.16 16.70
C LEU A 55 2.15 -6.64 16.73
N PRO A 56 2.85 -5.91 17.62
CA PRO A 56 2.90 -4.44 17.54
C PRO A 56 3.37 -3.98 16.15
N PHE A 57 2.85 -2.85 15.67
CA PHE A 57 3.11 -2.34 14.31
C PHE A 57 4.59 -2.42 13.90
N ILE A 58 5.50 -1.96 14.77
CA ILE A 58 6.94 -1.92 14.47
C ILE A 58 7.55 -3.30 14.17
N LYS A 59 6.89 -4.39 14.59
CA LYS A 59 7.33 -5.78 14.40
C LYS A 59 6.53 -6.51 13.33
N ARG A 60 5.47 -5.92 12.80
CA ARG A 60 4.60 -6.54 11.79
C ARG A 60 4.47 -5.76 10.50
N PHE A 61 4.90 -4.48 10.46
CA PHE A 61 4.85 -3.71 9.23
C PHE A 61 5.73 -4.36 8.17
N GLU A 62 5.10 -4.97 7.20
CA GLU A 62 5.74 -5.69 6.10
C GLU A 62 6.17 -4.78 4.95
N GLY A 63 5.61 -3.59 4.83
CA GLY A 63 5.64 -2.79 3.63
C GLY A 63 4.53 -3.24 2.68
N GLY A 64 4.90 -3.92 1.61
CA GLY A 64 4.00 -4.27 0.51
C GLY A 64 3.90 -3.13 -0.51
N MET A 65 3.36 -3.39 -1.70
CA MET A 65 3.14 -2.33 -2.69
C MET A 65 2.09 -1.33 -2.22
N ILE A 66 1.02 -1.81 -1.59
CA ILE A 66 -0.02 -0.98 -0.97
C ILE A 66 -0.29 -1.51 0.44
N TYR A 67 -0.21 -0.61 1.41
CA TYR A 67 -0.68 -0.79 2.78
C TYR A 67 -1.82 0.19 3.01
N THR A 68 -3.05 -0.29 3.16
CA THR A 68 -4.22 0.58 3.37
C THR A 68 -4.31 1.00 4.82
N CYS A 69 -4.02 2.27 5.10
CA CYS A 69 -4.13 2.88 6.42
C CYS A 69 -5.58 3.30 6.72
N GLY A 70 -5.99 3.21 7.94
CA GLY A 70 -7.34 3.63 8.40
C GLY A 70 -8.06 2.46 9.08
N LEU A 71 -9.36 2.44 9.15
CA LEU A 71 -10.37 3.50 9.01
C LEU A 71 -10.51 4.32 10.29
N ASP A 72 -9.95 3.79 11.38
CA ASP A 72 -9.98 4.32 12.75
C ASP A 72 -8.90 5.38 13.01
N SER A 73 -7.73 5.22 12.39
CA SER A 73 -6.60 6.15 12.57
C SER A 73 -5.66 6.14 11.36
N MET A 74 -4.92 7.23 11.22
CA MET A 74 -3.88 7.41 10.21
C MET A 74 -2.73 8.21 10.82
N GLY A 75 -1.49 7.72 10.66
CA GLY A 75 -0.33 8.31 11.32
C GLY A 75 -0.29 7.98 12.81
N ARG A 76 0.55 8.70 13.56
CA ARG A 76 0.71 8.50 15.01
C ARG A 76 -0.45 9.15 15.76
N ARG A 77 -1.21 8.33 16.49
CA ARG A 77 -2.27 8.77 17.39
C ARG A 77 -2.26 7.92 18.68
N GLU A 78 -2.39 8.56 19.84
CA GLU A 78 -2.44 7.84 21.13
C GLU A 78 -3.65 6.89 21.18
N GLY A 79 -3.43 5.68 21.66
CA GLY A 79 -4.47 4.64 21.77
C GLY A 79 -4.77 3.88 20.48
N PHE A 80 -4.09 4.20 19.38
CA PHE A 80 -4.25 3.53 18.09
C PHE A 80 -2.92 2.99 17.58
N ASP A 81 -3.00 1.95 16.74
CA ASP A 81 -1.84 1.52 15.95
C ASP A 81 -1.40 2.63 14.98
N LEU A 82 -0.11 2.71 14.74
CA LEU A 82 0.39 3.57 13.68
C LEU A 82 -0.24 3.13 12.35
N HIS A 83 -0.87 4.07 11.65
CA HIS A 83 -1.63 3.85 10.41
C HIS A 83 -2.96 3.09 10.56
N GLY A 84 -3.46 2.90 11.78
CA GLY A 84 -4.77 2.29 12.03
C GLY A 84 -4.78 0.77 11.91
N SER A 85 -5.98 0.20 12.01
CA SER A 85 -6.18 -1.25 12.11
C SER A 85 -6.65 -1.90 10.80
N PHE A 86 -7.14 -1.12 9.83
CA PHE A 86 -7.85 -1.64 8.65
C PHE A 86 -7.05 -2.64 7.81
N HIS A 87 -5.75 -2.39 7.61
CA HIS A 87 -4.87 -3.32 6.89
C HIS A 87 -4.94 -4.77 7.44
N ASN A 88 -5.17 -4.93 8.74
CA ASN A 88 -5.24 -6.26 9.38
C ASN A 88 -6.63 -6.89 9.33
N THR A 89 -7.60 -6.27 8.65
CA THR A 89 -8.94 -6.81 8.47
C THR A 89 -8.94 -7.89 7.38
N PRO A 90 -9.33 -9.15 7.68
CA PRO A 90 -9.43 -10.16 6.64
C PRO A 90 -10.48 -9.81 5.59
N ALA A 91 -10.15 -10.01 4.33
CA ALA A 91 -11.07 -9.79 3.22
C ALA A 91 -11.92 -11.04 2.96
N LYS A 92 -13.23 -10.84 2.79
CA LYS A 92 -14.13 -11.86 2.26
C LYS A 92 -14.16 -11.71 0.73
N VAL A 93 -13.44 -12.58 0.04
CA VAL A 93 -13.47 -12.62 -1.43
C VAL A 93 -14.86 -13.06 -1.90
N VAL A 94 -15.50 -12.25 -2.73
CA VAL A 94 -16.84 -12.49 -3.26
C VAL A 94 -16.83 -12.96 -4.71
N SER A 95 -15.81 -12.58 -5.49
CA SER A 95 -15.60 -13.09 -6.84
C SER A 95 -14.15 -13.00 -7.27
N VAL A 96 -13.75 -13.94 -8.11
CA VAL A 96 -12.54 -13.92 -8.91
C VAL A 96 -12.98 -14.25 -10.34
N SER A 97 -12.65 -13.40 -11.30
CA SER A 97 -13.03 -13.58 -12.70
C SER A 97 -11.89 -13.23 -13.64
N GLU A 98 -11.95 -13.86 -14.83
CA GLU A 98 -11.07 -13.59 -15.96
C GLU A 98 -11.96 -13.43 -17.20
N GLU A 99 -11.92 -12.26 -17.80
CA GLU A 99 -12.68 -11.92 -19.01
C GLU A 99 -11.87 -10.97 -19.89
N ASP A 100 -11.72 -11.26 -21.17
CA ASP A 100 -11.08 -10.39 -22.17
C ASP A 100 -9.71 -9.83 -21.71
N ASP A 101 -8.80 -10.69 -21.25
CA ASP A 101 -7.48 -10.35 -20.69
C ASP A 101 -7.54 -9.49 -19.41
N LYS A 102 -8.69 -9.40 -18.79
CA LYS A 102 -8.93 -8.69 -17.54
C LYS A 102 -9.08 -9.69 -16.39
N LEU A 103 -8.16 -9.65 -15.43
CA LEU A 103 -8.24 -10.40 -14.18
C LEU A 103 -8.86 -9.49 -13.11
N GLN A 104 -9.87 -9.96 -12.41
CA GLN A 104 -10.53 -9.15 -11.39
C GLN A 104 -10.81 -9.95 -10.12
N VAL A 105 -10.54 -9.33 -8.98
CA VAL A 105 -10.90 -9.83 -7.64
C VAL A 105 -11.78 -8.81 -6.95
N LYS A 106 -12.91 -9.25 -6.40
CA LYS A 106 -13.79 -8.42 -5.56
C LYS A 106 -13.86 -9.00 -4.17
N ALA A 107 -13.77 -8.14 -3.16
CA ALA A 107 -13.84 -8.53 -1.77
C ALA A 107 -14.58 -7.49 -0.93
N ILE A 108 -15.03 -7.93 0.24
CA ILE A 108 -15.70 -7.11 1.25
C ILE A 108 -14.90 -7.22 2.56
N MET A 109 -14.66 -6.09 3.21
CA MET A 109 -14.08 -5.98 4.54
C MET A 109 -15.02 -5.22 5.45
N HIS A 110 -15.22 -5.71 6.67
CA HIS A 110 -16.00 -5.02 7.68
C HIS A 110 -15.08 -4.41 8.73
N ASN A 111 -15.29 -3.13 9.03
CA ASN A 111 -14.68 -2.44 10.15
C ASN A 111 -15.80 -1.98 11.07
N SER A 112 -15.96 -2.68 12.19
CA SER A 112 -17.07 -2.44 13.11
C SER A 112 -16.67 -2.71 14.56
N SER A 113 -17.29 -1.96 15.47
CA SER A 113 -17.19 -2.20 16.91
C SER A 113 -18.58 -2.32 17.54
N LEU A 114 -18.67 -3.04 18.67
CA LEU A 114 -19.95 -3.38 19.29
C LEU A 114 -20.84 -2.16 19.59
N PHE A 115 -20.23 -1.05 19.99
CA PHE A 115 -20.94 0.19 20.34
C PHE A 115 -20.48 1.41 19.53
N GLY A 116 -19.72 1.20 18.47
CA GLY A 116 -19.12 2.25 17.63
C GLY A 116 -19.54 2.15 16.17
N GLU A 117 -18.56 2.32 15.32
CA GLU A 117 -18.69 2.31 13.87
C GLU A 117 -19.21 0.97 13.32
N ASN A 118 -19.86 1.06 12.17
CA ASN A 118 -20.26 -0.11 11.36
C ASN A 118 -20.04 0.25 9.88
N LEU A 119 -18.81 0.05 9.43
CA LEU A 119 -18.36 0.41 8.10
C LEU A 119 -18.05 -0.85 7.27
N GLU A 120 -18.34 -0.78 5.99
CA GLU A 120 -18.00 -1.81 5.01
C GLU A 120 -17.18 -1.19 3.89
N VAL A 121 -16.08 -1.83 3.51
CA VAL A 121 -15.31 -1.51 2.32
C VAL A 121 -15.52 -2.61 1.29
N GLN A 122 -16.01 -2.23 0.12
CA GLN A 122 -16.11 -3.10 -1.05
C GLN A 122 -14.95 -2.75 -1.98
N ARG A 123 -13.98 -3.66 -2.09
CA ARG A 123 -12.76 -3.49 -2.90
C ARG A 123 -12.83 -4.29 -4.18
N THR A 124 -12.50 -3.62 -5.29
CA THR A 124 -12.30 -4.27 -6.58
C THR A 124 -10.86 -4.03 -7.03
N ILE A 125 -10.12 -5.11 -7.26
CA ILE A 125 -8.78 -5.06 -7.87
C ILE A 125 -8.86 -5.64 -9.25
N THR A 126 -8.34 -4.92 -10.22
CA THR A 126 -8.34 -5.31 -11.63
C THR A 126 -6.93 -5.22 -12.20
N LEU A 127 -6.47 -6.29 -12.84
CA LEU A 127 -5.23 -6.34 -13.60
C LEU A 127 -5.56 -6.54 -15.08
N LYS A 128 -5.09 -5.62 -15.94
CA LYS A 128 -5.21 -5.72 -17.40
C LYS A 128 -3.92 -5.25 -18.06
N GLY A 129 -3.20 -6.16 -18.71
CA GLY A 129 -1.86 -5.86 -19.24
C GLY A 129 -0.94 -5.37 -18.12
N ASP A 130 -0.41 -4.16 -18.26
CA ASP A 130 0.46 -3.49 -17.27
C ASP A 130 -0.26 -2.50 -16.35
N LEU A 131 -1.59 -2.48 -16.39
CA LEU A 131 -2.42 -1.63 -15.54
C LEU A 131 -3.04 -2.42 -14.38
N LEU A 132 -2.65 -2.05 -13.16
CA LEU A 132 -3.29 -2.51 -11.91
C LEU A 132 -4.18 -1.39 -11.37
N SER A 133 -5.47 -1.64 -11.24
CA SER A 133 -6.45 -0.72 -10.66
C SER A 133 -6.95 -1.24 -9.32
N LEU A 134 -7.09 -0.34 -8.34
CA LEU A 134 -7.74 -0.58 -7.06
C LEU A 134 -8.87 0.44 -6.90
N GLU A 135 -10.07 -0.05 -6.64
CA GLU A 135 -11.28 0.75 -6.46
C GLU A 135 -11.95 0.34 -5.16
N ASP A 136 -12.21 1.29 -4.27
CA ASP A 136 -12.92 1.07 -3.01
C ASP A 136 -14.21 1.88 -2.95
N SER A 137 -15.26 1.21 -2.47
CA SER A 137 -16.51 1.85 -2.04
C SER A 137 -16.63 1.69 -0.53
N LEU A 138 -16.67 2.79 0.20
CA LEU A 138 -16.91 2.81 1.64
C LEU A 138 -18.38 3.06 1.94
N ILE A 139 -18.99 2.16 2.70
CA ILE A 139 -20.42 2.18 3.03
C ILE A 139 -20.55 2.26 4.55
N ASN A 140 -21.34 3.22 5.02
CA ASN A 140 -21.76 3.28 6.41
C ASN A 140 -23.04 2.45 6.57
N LEU A 141 -22.94 1.32 7.27
CA LEU A 141 -24.06 0.43 7.58
C LEU A 141 -24.75 0.80 8.90
N GLY A 142 -24.20 1.78 9.63
CA GLY A 142 -24.76 2.30 10.87
C GLY A 142 -25.90 3.30 10.65
N THR A 143 -26.50 3.74 11.75
CA THR A 143 -27.61 4.72 11.75
C THR A 143 -27.14 6.15 12.03
N LYS A 144 -25.88 6.34 12.31
CA LYS A 144 -25.25 7.64 12.62
C LYS A 144 -24.22 7.99 11.57
N VAL A 145 -23.89 9.28 11.48
CA VAL A 145 -22.72 9.73 10.71
C VAL A 145 -21.47 9.24 11.41
N GLU A 146 -20.60 8.57 10.65
CA GLU A 146 -19.32 8.07 11.15
C GLU A 146 -18.17 8.82 10.46
N ASN A 147 -17.15 9.15 11.25
CA ASN A 147 -15.90 9.67 10.73
C ASN A 147 -14.98 8.52 10.34
N TYR A 148 -14.23 8.71 9.28
CA TYR A 148 -13.19 7.77 8.88
C TYR A 148 -11.96 8.50 8.34
N CYS A 149 -10.85 7.82 8.30
CA CYS A 149 -9.67 8.22 7.54
C CYS A 149 -9.22 7.07 6.63
N LEU A 150 -8.73 7.39 5.45
CA LEU A 150 -8.27 6.42 4.47
C LEU A 150 -7.04 6.95 3.75
N LEU A 151 -5.96 6.17 3.74
CA LEU A 151 -4.75 6.47 2.99
C LEU A 151 -4.21 5.19 2.33
N TYR A 152 -3.96 5.25 1.04
CA TYR A 152 -3.20 4.21 0.33
C TYR A 152 -1.71 4.51 0.45
N HIS A 153 -1.03 3.80 1.35
CA HIS A 153 0.40 3.93 1.55
C HIS A 153 1.13 3.07 0.53
N THR A 154 1.54 3.70 -0.58
CA THR A 154 2.25 3.01 -1.66
C THR A 154 3.75 2.95 -1.37
N ASN A 155 4.34 1.76 -1.45
CA ASN A 155 5.73 1.53 -1.05
C ASN A 155 6.54 0.94 -2.21
N PHE A 156 7.39 1.76 -2.81
CA PHE A 156 8.42 1.29 -3.74
C PHE A 156 9.67 0.86 -2.98
N GLY A 157 10.38 -0.16 -3.49
CA GLY A 157 11.58 -0.68 -2.86
C GLY A 157 12.67 -1.07 -3.86
N TYR A 158 13.79 -1.60 -3.34
CA TYR A 158 14.84 -2.14 -4.18
C TYR A 158 14.35 -3.37 -4.97
N PRO A 159 14.72 -3.53 -6.26
CA PRO A 159 15.67 -2.71 -7.02
C PRO A 159 15.05 -1.49 -7.74
N MET A 160 13.73 -1.26 -7.63
CA MET A 160 13.10 -0.09 -8.26
C MET A 160 13.64 1.22 -7.69
N LEU A 161 13.76 1.31 -6.36
CA LEU A 161 14.45 2.42 -5.70
C LEU A 161 15.92 2.08 -5.52
N ASP A 162 16.79 2.80 -6.23
CA ASP A 162 18.24 2.71 -6.16
C ASP A 162 18.83 4.10 -6.47
N GLU A 163 20.14 4.24 -6.34
CA GLU A 163 20.84 5.49 -6.68
C GLU A 163 20.53 5.93 -8.12
N GLY A 164 20.08 7.19 -8.25
CA GLY A 164 19.69 7.81 -9.52
C GLY A 164 18.24 7.54 -9.92
N THR A 165 17.44 6.83 -9.12
CA THR A 165 15.99 6.76 -9.33
C THR A 165 15.37 8.14 -9.12
N GLU A 166 14.44 8.51 -9.99
CA GLU A 166 13.78 9.82 -9.97
C GLU A 166 12.29 9.67 -9.62
N ILE A 167 11.77 10.60 -8.80
CA ILE A 167 10.31 10.77 -8.61
C ILE A 167 9.87 11.90 -9.52
N ILE A 168 8.90 11.62 -10.38
CA ILE A 168 8.38 12.57 -11.37
C ILE A 168 6.94 12.91 -10.99
N TYR A 169 6.63 14.17 -10.86
CA TYR A 169 5.31 14.68 -10.57
C TYR A 169 5.18 16.15 -11.04
N ASP A 170 3.96 16.56 -11.36
CA ASP A 170 3.63 17.93 -11.70
C ASP A 170 3.12 18.68 -10.47
N ILE A 171 4.04 19.37 -9.77
CA ILE A 171 3.80 19.98 -8.48
C ILE A 171 3.25 21.39 -8.60
N LYS A 172 2.23 21.68 -7.81
CA LYS A 172 1.77 23.04 -7.50
C LYS A 172 2.46 23.56 -6.24
N THR A 173 2.43 22.78 -5.14
CA THR A 173 3.11 23.15 -3.89
C THR A 173 3.80 21.96 -3.24
N VAL A 174 4.89 22.25 -2.51
CA VAL A 174 5.60 21.30 -1.64
C VAL A 174 5.73 21.93 -0.27
N THR A 175 5.28 21.23 0.75
CA THR A 175 5.45 21.66 2.15
C THR A 175 6.26 20.61 2.90
N PRO A 176 7.51 20.88 3.30
CA PRO A 176 8.28 20.00 4.17
C PRO A 176 7.58 19.81 5.53
N CYS A 177 7.64 18.60 6.08
CA CYS A 177 7.01 18.30 7.37
C CYS A 177 7.87 18.72 8.57
N ASP A 178 9.18 18.88 8.37
CA ASP A 178 10.17 19.21 9.39
C ASP A 178 11.39 19.95 8.82
N GLU A 179 12.28 20.43 9.69
CA GLU A 179 13.49 21.15 9.32
C GLU A 179 14.46 20.32 8.47
N LEU A 180 14.56 19.01 8.72
CA LEU A 180 15.39 18.12 7.93
C LEU A 180 14.88 18.05 6.49
N SER A 181 13.58 17.81 6.33
CA SER A 181 12.92 17.75 5.02
C SER A 181 13.07 19.08 4.27
N GLU A 182 12.97 20.20 4.98
CA GLU A 182 13.20 21.54 4.40
C GLU A 182 14.64 21.69 3.87
N SER A 183 15.63 21.30 4.66
CA SER A 183 17.05 21.39 4.28
C SER A 183 17.41 20.54 3.05
N LEU A 184 16.66 19.49 2.78
CA LEU A 184 16.88 18.53 1.70
C LEU A 184 15.86 18.67 0.54
N ALA A 185 15.01 19.70 0.57
CA ALA A 185 13.93 19.87 -0.40
C ALA A 185 14.39 19.93 -1.86
N SER A 186 15.58 20.47 -2.13
CA SER A 186 16.14 20.56 -3.49
C SER A 186 16.53 19.19 -4.09
N SER A 187 16.81 18.20 -3.26
CA SER A 187 17.22 16.84 -3.68
C SER A 187 16.13 15.78 -3.47
N ARG A 188 14.92 16.18 -3.13
CA ARG A 188 13.83 15.26 -2.75
C ARG A 188 13.37 14.31 -3.86
N THR A 189 13.62 14.64 -5.12
CA THR A 189 13.14 13.89 -6.29
C THR A 189 14.12 12.86 -6.83
N VAL A 190 15.37 12.87 -6.34
CA VAL A 190 16.40 11.94 -6.81
C VAL A 190 16.93 11.14 -5.65
N PHE A 191 16.87 9.81 -5.78
CA PHE A 191 17.43 8.92 -4.79
C PHE A 191 18.96 8.88 -4.90
N ARG A 192 19.64 8.96 -3.77
CA ARG A 192 21.07 8.73 -3.63
C ARG A 192 21.35 7.32 -3.16
N ALA A 193 22.61 6.91 -3.19
CA ALA A 193 23.03 5.64 -2.63
C ALA A 193 22.53 5.47 -1.17
N PRO A 194 22.18 4.25 -0.74
CA PRO A 194 21.74 4.00 0.61
C PRO A 194 22.71 4.49 1.68
N ILE A 195 22.19 5.09 2.74
CA ILE A 195 22.96 5.59 3.88
C ILE A 195 22.37 4.96 5.15
N ASP A 196 23.22 4.36 5.96
CA ASP A 196 22.81 3.72 7.21
C ASP A 196 22.14 4.74 8.15
N ASN A 197 20.97 4.36 8.68
CA ASN A 197 20.19 5.17 9.61
C ASN A 197 19.80 6.56 9.08
N GLU A 198 19.71 6.72 7.76
CA GLU A 198 19.19 7.95 7.20
C GLU A 198 17.76 8.21 7.69
N PRO A 199 17.48 9.37 8.29
CA PRO A 199 16.15 9.67 8.79
C PRO A 199 15.16 9.86 7.63
N GLU A 200 13.90 9.59 7.91
CA GLU A 200 12.80 9.78 6.98
C GLU A 200 12.66 11.26 6.59
N LYS A 201 12.40 11.50 5.30
CA LYS A 201 12.08 12.81 4.75
C LYS A 201 10.62 12.81 4.32
N CYS A 202 9.88 13.78 4.82
CA CYS A 202 8.44 13.82 4.61
C CYS A 202 8.01 15.16 4.01
N TYR A 203 7.16 15.09 2.97
CA TYR A 203 6.64 16.26 2.25
C TYR A 203 5.15 16.11 1.99
N TYR A 204 4.37 17.17 2.23
CA TYR A 204 3.04 17.31 1.70
C TYR A 204 3.12 17.90 0.29
N LEU A 205 2.49 17.24 -0.66
CA LEU A 205 2.49 17.63 -2.07
C LEU A 205 1.07 17.98 -2.51
N GLU A 206 0.93 19.12 -3.16
CA GLU A 206 -0.26 19.46 -3.94
C GLU A 206 0.14 19.42 -5.42
N ASN A 207 -0.44 18.49 -6.16
CA ASN A 207 -0.11 18.28 -7.57
C ASN A 207 -1.11 19.00 -8.48
N ASN A 208 -0.66 19.47 -9.66
CA ASN A 208 -1.54 19.96 -10.70
C ASN A 208 -2.30 18.79 -11.38
N GLN A 209 -1.67 17.62 -11.45
CA GLN A 209 -2.23 16.39 -11.98
C GLN A 209 -2.16 15.29 -10.93
N ASN A 210 -3.17 14.41 -10.92
CA ASN A 210 -3.27 13.34 -9.94
C ASN A 210 -2.39 12.13 -10.34
N PHE A 211 -1.11 12.34 -10.56
CA PHE A 211 -0.16 11.25 -10.76
C PHE A 211 1.20 11.54 -10.11
N VAL A 212 1.88 10.46 -9.75
CA VAL A 212 3.30 10.43 -9.39
C VAL A 212 3.91 9.26 -10.13
N ALA A 213 5.06 9.46 -10.75
CA ALA A 213 5.83 8.40 -11.38
C ALA A 213 7.16 8.20 -10.67
N VAL A 214 7.65 6.97 -10.68
CA VAL A 214 8.99 6.60 -10.23
C VAL A 214 9.72 6.01 -11.42
N GLU A 215 10.85 6.60 -11.78
CA GLU A 215 11.66 6.19 -12.93
C GLU A 215 13.04 5.71 -12.50
N ASN A 216 13.37 4.47 -12.86
CA ASN A 216 14.72 3.94 -12.72
C ASN A 216 15.30 3.65 -14.11
N LYS A 217 16.14 4.56 -14.61
CA LYS A 217 16.75 4.48 -15.95
C LYS A 217 17.69 3.28 -16.09
N LYS A 218 18.34 2.82 -15.01
CA LYS A 218 19.21 1.64 -15.02
C LYS A 218 18.44 0.36 -15.30
N LEU A 219 17.19 0.29 -14.83
CA LEU A 219 16.29 -0.85 -15.04
C LEU A 219 15.44 -0.70 -16.31
N GLY A 220 15.43 0.46 -16.96
CA GLY A 220 14.51 0.77 -18.03
C GLY A 220 13.04 0.73 -17.60
N LYS A 221 12.76 1.15 -16.41
CA LYS A 221 11.46 1.13 -15.75
C LYS A 221 11.03 2.54 -15.37
#